data_18e8e38f9df012ca4fcd91a82e806d08
#
_entry.id   18e8e38f9df012ca4fcd91a82e806d08
#
_cell.length_a   1.000
_cell.length_b   1.000
_cell.length_c   1.000
_cell.angle_alpha   90.00
_cell.angle_beta   90.00
_cell.angle_gamma   90.00
#
_symmetry.space_group_name_H-M   'P 1'
#
loop_
_entity.id
_entity.type
_entity.pdbx_description
1 polymer ?
#
loop_
_entity_poly.entity_id
_entity_poly.type
_entity_poly.pdbx_seq_one_letter_code
_entity_poly.pdbx_strand_id
1 'polypeptide(L)'
;MAAEKTLGDTFTHIVAESPTPSERDVVFDEGDEAFEKKVLRKVDLWLVGFYSLVYIFRVIDSSNYSNAAIINLEHGTGIKKQLGFDPSQWAWTLSIFSYSYMIFEPTNTVLLKTFRPRIWMFVLILSWGICACSVAAVQNFPGMMCARFAIGMAEAGFYPAVLYHMDFWYRPTEMPWRIAFFYSVGQLSSALSGLLAYAISFMDGLGGLPGWRWLFLLEGLPAIILAFVALWGLPDYPHTARMLNEKERLFIERRLADTAPSGKRHNWDWGTLKQLFKDPTVYTFGLYWIAHGIGGFGISYALPTVIYQLGFTGTANSQLMNILLTSPSKQPPYVCCFLFLNTAGNLIHRKYIRPWTCAVAIESTTIVCYIILVTVHNPVVKYIALIVAVSCAGSAYPVIWPERIRALEGTVAAGIGIGLTNACAQWSGIVGPHVYSTVFGPTYHRSYVICLCILIVSILSILTSWFLIARRDRQRAALRAIEESVVPHGN
;
A
#
# COMPACT_ATOMS: atom_id res chain seq x y z
N MET A 1 11.76 -30.95 -28.17
CA MET A 1 10.77 -32.04 -28.00
C MET A 1 10.81 -32.74 -26.65
N ALA A 2 11.94 -33.01 -26.01
CA ALA A 2 11.98 -33.64 -24.67
C ALA A 2 11.69 -32.64 -23.51
N ALA A 3 12.07 -31.38 -23.65
CA ALA A 3 11.84 -30.34 -22.64
C ALA A 3 10.38 -29.83 -22.59
N GLU A 4 9.64 -29.92 -23.69
CA GLU A 4 8.22 -29.55 -23.73
C GLU A 4 7.30 -30.58 -23.07
N LYS A 5 7.72 -31.86 -23.06
CA LYS A 5 6.94 -32.94 -22.42
C LYS A 5 7.03 -32.89 -20.90
N THR A 6 8.17 -32.48 -20.35
CA THR A 6 8.36 -32.40 -18.86
C THR A 6 7.62 -31.20 -18.26
N LEU A 7 7.41 -30.11 -19.01
CA LEU A 7 6.60 -28.97 -18.57
C LEU A 7 5.08 -29.28 -18.62
N GLY A 8 4.63 -30.12 -19.56
CA GLY A 8 3.24 -30.54 -19.67
C GLY A 8 2.78 -31.41 -18.49
N ASP A 9 3.61 -32.34 -18.04
CA ASP A 9 3.24 -33.28 -16.97
C ASP A 9 3.22 -32.64 -15.57
N THR A 10 3.96 -31.56 -15.37
CA THR A 10 3.94 -30.80 -14.09
C THR A 10 2.68 -29.94 -13.96
N PHE A 11 2.02 -29.57 -15.07
CA PHE A 11 0.82 -28.75 -15.06
C PHE A 11 -0.49 -29.54 -14.94
N THR A 12 -0.48 -30.86 -15.23
CA THR A 12 -1.66 -31.73 -15.11
C THR A 12 -2.00 -32.09 -13.65
N HIS A 13 -1.09 -31.95 -12.71
CA HIS A 13 -1.35 -32.20 -11.28
C HIS A 13 -1.90 -30.98 -10.50
N ILE A 14 -2.16 -29.83 -11.14
CA ILE A 14 -2.73 -28.62 -10.50
C ILE A 14 -4.26 -28.54 -10.72
N VAL A 15 -4.84 -29.40 -11.54
CA VAL A 15 -6.29 -29.53 -11.60
C VAL A 15 -6.71 -30.30 -10.35
N ALA A 16 -7.29 -29.59 -9.38
CA ALA A 16 -7.95 -30.22 -8.24
C ALA A 16 -8.93 -31.27 -8.81
N GLU A 17 -8.70 -32.56 -8.51
CA GLU A 17 -9.70 -33.58 -8.74
C GLU A 17 -11.00 -33.13 -8.09
N SER A 18 -12.07 -33.10 -8.87
CA SER A 18 -13.39 -32.83 -8.33
C SER A 18 -13.67 -33.84 -7.21
N PRO A 19 -14.14 -33.41 -6.03
CA PRO A 19 -14.37 -34.30 -4.90
C PRO A 19 -15.25 -35.47 -5.30
N THR A 20 -14.88 -36.67 -4.82
CA THR A 20 -15.60 -37.89 -5.10
C THR A 20 -17.06 -37.81 -4.60
N PRO A 21 -18.01 -38.55 -5.19
CA PRO A 21 -19.44 -38.48 -4.78
C PRO A 21 -19.67 -38.73 -3.29
N SER A 22 -18.84 -39.56 -2.63
CA SER A 22 -18.93 -39.83 -1.20
C SER A 22 -18.52 -38.67 -0.30
N GLU A 23 -17.72 -37.73 -0.81
CA GLU A 23 -17.28 -36.51 -0.07
C GLU A 23 -18.30 -35.38 -0.18
N ARG A 24 -19.28 -35.51 -1.09
CA ARG A 24 -20.36 -34.52 -1.27
C ARG A 24 -21.46 -34.62 -0.21
N ASP A 25 -21.52 -35.76 0.49
CA ASP A 25 -22.64 -36.07 1.43
C ASP A 25 -22.36 -35.63 2.88
N VAL A 26 -21.25 -34.93 3.16
CA VAL A 26 -21.12 -34.23 4.44
C VAL A 26 -22.06 -33.04 4.43
N VAL A 27 -23.25 -33.25 4.97
CA VAL A 27 -24.25 -32.21 5.20
C VAL A 27 -23.68 -31.25 6.23
N PHE A 28 -23.08 -30.16 5.72
CA PHE A 28 -22.91 -28.98 6.56
C PHE A 28 -24.29 -28.34 6.64
N ASP A 29 -24.85 -28.31 7.82
CA ASP A 29 -26.01 -27.50 8.08
C ASP A 29 -25.64 -26.06 7.74
N GLU A 30 -26.30 -25.44 6.74
CA GLU A 30 -26.01 -24.07 6.28
C GLU A 30 -26.19 -23.02 7.40
N GLY A 31 -26.63 -23.45 8.61
CA GLY A 31 -26.94 -22.65 9.77
C GLY A 31 -25.84 -22.54 10.83
N ASP A 32 -24.66 -23.18 10.71
CA ASP A 32 -23.64 -23.08 11.75
C ASP A 32 -22.71 -21.85 11.57
N GLU A 33 -23.29 -20.65 11.71
CA GLU A 33 -22.53 -19.39 11.72
C GLU A 33 -21.38 -19.40 12.76
N ALA A 34 -21.51 -20.18 13.80
CA ALA A 34 -20.48 -20.30 14.85
C ALA A 34 -19.26 -21.06 14.32
N PHE A 35 -19.49 -22.13 13.54
CA PHE A 35 -18.42 -22.88 12.88
C PHE A 35 -17.71 -22.02 11.83
N GLU A 36 -18.46 -21.34 10.96
CA GLU A 36 -17.91 -20.41 9.97
C GLU A 36 -17.03 -19.34 10.63
N LYS A 37 -17.53 -18.65 11.65
CA LYS A 37 -16.78 -17.64 12.40
C LYS A 37 -15.52 -18.21 13.05
N LYS A 38 -15.55 -19.44 13.55
CA LYS A 38 -14.39 -20.12 14.15
C LYS A 38 -13.31 -20.40 13.10
N VAL A 39 -13.70 -20.95 11.95
CA VAL A 39 -12.77 -21.27 10.84
C VAL A 39 -12.16 -19.99 10.29
N LEU A 40 -12.96 -18.96 10.03
CA LEU A 40 -12.49 -17.69 9.52
C LEU A 40 -11.52 -17.00 10.50
N ARG A 41 -11.80 -16.98 11.81
CA ARG A 41 -10.86 -16.44 12.80
C ARG A 41 -9.51 -17.15 12.78
N LYS A 42 -9.50 -18.45 12.54
CA LYS A 42 -8.28 -19.24 12.44
C LYS A 42 -7.48 -18.84 11.18
N VAL A 43 -8.16 -18.68 10.05
CA VAL A 43 -7.55 -18.20 8.80
C VAL A 43 -7.08 -16.75 8.95
N ASP A 44 -7.88 -15.87 9.53
CA ASP A 44 -7.53 -14.47 9.78
C ASP A 44 -6.25 -14.34 10.62
N LEU A 45 -6.13 -15.12 11.68
CA LEU A 45 -4.95 -15.09 12.54
C LEU A 45 -3.68 -15.52 11.78
N TRP A 46 -3.77 -16.58 10.98
CA TRP A 46 -2.62 -17.12 10.26
C TRP A 46 -2.26 -16.28 9.01
N LEU A 47 -3.24 -15.88 8.23
CA LEU A 47 -3.00 -15.21 6.95
C LEU A 47 -2.93 -13.70 7.13
N VAL A 48 -4.00 -13.08 7.63
CA VAL A 48 -4.07 -11.63 7.81
C VAL A 48 -3.10 -11.17 8.89
N GLY A 49 -3.00 -11.93 10.00
CA GLY A 49 -2.05 -11.66 11.08
C GLY A 49 -0.60 -11.69 10.60
N PHE A 50 -0.21 -12.73 9.88
CA PHE A 50 1.14 -12.85 9.31
C PHE A 50 1.43 -11.72 8.32
N TYR A 51 0.53 -11.47 7.36
CA TYR A 51 0.73 -10.40 6.38
C TYR A 51 0.75 -9.02 7.01
N SER A 52 -0.06 -8.78 8.05
CA SER A 52 0.00 -7.53 8.81
C SER A 52 1.35 -7.36 9.48
N LEU A 53 1.92 -8.42 10.05
CA LEU A 53 3.24 -8.38 10.66
C LEU A 53 4.33 -8.05 9.63
N VAL A 54 4.34 -8.70 8.46
CA VAL A 54 5.29 -8.39 7.39
C VAL A 54 5.10 -6.95 6.89
N TYR A 55 3.86 -6.49 6.78
CA TYR A 55 3.55 -5.15 6.33
C TYR A 55 3.99 -4.07 7.32
N ILE A 56 3.97 -4.36 8.63
CA ILE A 56 4.57 -3.50 9.66
C ILE A 56 6.04 -3.22 9.33
N PHE A 57 6.83 -4.27 9.15
CA PHE A 57 8.26 -4.11 8.86
C PHE A 57 8.50 -3.45 7.50
N ARG A 58 7.69 -3.75 6.50
CA ARG A 58 7.77 -3.07 5.21
C ARG A 58 7.53 -1.56 5.31
N VAL A 59 6.53 -1.14 6.09
CA VAL A 59 6.21 0.28 6.25
C VAL A 59 7.27 0.98 7.11
N ILE A 60 7.81 0.29 8.13
CA ILE A 60 8.94 0.78 8.92
C ILE A 60 10.14 1.04 8.00
N ASP A 61 10.55 0.06 7.18
CA ASP A 61 11.68 0.19 6.25
C ASP A 61 11.48 1.34 5.25
N SER A 62 10.29 1.46 4.67
CA SER A 62 9.97 2.60 3.79
C SER A 62 10.07 3.96 4.48
N SER A 63 9.68 4.06 5.77
CA SER A 63 9.74 5.29 6.56
C SER A 63 11.16 5.66 7.00
N ASN A 64 12.04 4.67 7.14
CA ASN A 64 13.39 4.83 7.65
C ASN A 64 14.26 5.72 6.83
N TYR A 65 14.07 5.75 5.54
CA TYR A 65 14.84 6.65 4.69
C TYR A 65 14.59 8.12 5.06
N SER A 66 13.35 8.46 5.38
CA SER A 66 13.00 9.80 5.87
C SER A 66 13.64 10.07 7.24
N ASN A 67 13.66 9.08 8.13
CA ASN A 67 14.26 9.16 9.44
C ASN A 67 15.80 9.21 9.36
N ALA A 68 16.43 8.42 8.47
CA ALA A 68 17.87 8.42 8.25
C ALA A 68 18.40 9.79 7.78
N ALA A 69 17.54 10.60 7.14
CA ALA A 69 17.90 11.94 6.69
C ALA A 69 18.31 12.87 7.84
N ILE A 70 17.80 12.62 9.06
CA ILE A 70 17.99 13.50 10.23
C ILE A 70 18.69 12.79 11.40
N ILE A 71 18.88 11.48 11.37
CA ILE A 71 19.52 10.74 12.46
C ILE A 71 20.97 11.25 12.65
N ASN A 72 21.33 11.58 13.89
CA ASN A 72 22.65 12.05 14.29
C ASN A 72 23.22 13.20 13.44
N LEU A 73 22.33 14.03 12.87
CA LEU A 73 22.71 15.18 12.06
C LEU A 73 23.56 16.17 12.85
N GLU A 74 23.22 16.40 14.11
CA GLU A 74 23.92 17.33 15.03
C GLU A 74 25.33 16.83 15.39
N HIS A 75 25.53 15.51 15.46
CA HIS A 75 26.84 14.90 15.76
C HIS A 75 27.76 14.82 14.54
N GLY A 76 27.23 15.17 13.34
CA GLY A 76 28.01 15.14 12.11
C GLY A 76 28.24 13.74 11.52
N THR A 77 27.61 12.71 12.11
CA THR A 77 27.64 11.29 11.66
C THR A 77 26.47 10.91 10.81
N GLY A 78 25.59 11.87 10.43
CA GLY A 78 24.43 11.64 9.59
C GLY A 78 24.79 11.18 8.18
N ILE A 79 23.94 10.35 7.58
CA ILE A 79 24.12 9.68 6.28
C ILE A 79 24.53 10.63 5.15
N LYS A 80 23.90 11.80 5.04
CA LYS A 80 24.17 12.77 3.98
C LYS A 80 25.59 13.33 4.05
N LYS A 81 26.07 13.59 5.28
CA LYS A 81 27.41 14.14 5.51
C LYS A 81 28.48 13.08 5.30
N GLN A 82 28.27 11.86 5.80
CA GLN A 82 29.25 10.79 5.67
C GLN A 82 29.44 10.33 4.22
N LEU A 83 28.34 10.26 3.44
CA LEU A 83 28.39 9.85 2.04
C LEU A 83 28.59 11.02 1.07
N GLY A 84 28.66 12.25 1.58
CA GLY A 84 28.90 13.45 0.78
C GLY A 84 27.76 13.76 -0.21
N PHE A 85 26.51 13.51 0.18
CA PHE A 85 25.37 13.68 -0.74
C PHE A 85 24.95 15.14 -0.85
N ASP A 86 24.85 15.61 -2.08
CA ASP A 86 24.15 16.83 -2.41
C ASP A 86 22.63 16.67 -2.18
N PRO A 87 21.89 17.76 -1.92
CA PRO A 87 20.42 17.70 -1.78
C PRO A 87 19.70 17.05 -2.97
N SER A 88 20.19 17.26 -4.19
CA SER A 88 19.66 16.63 -5.39
C SER A 88 19.92 15.12 -5.40
N GLN A 89 21.13 14.69 -5.07
CA GLN A 89 21.48 13.27 -4.97
C GLN A 89 20.62 12.55 -3.94
N TRP A 90 20.37 13.20 -2.78
CA TRP A 90 19.48 12.64 -1.77
C TRP A 90 18.06 12.43 -2.30
N ALA A 91 17.49 13.40 -3.02
CA ALA A 91 16.19 13.27 -3.63
C ALA A 91 16.14 12.10 -4.64
N TRP A 92 17.20 11.93 -5.42
CA TRP A 92 17.32 10.81 -6.36
C TRP A 92 17.36 9.44 -5.66
N THR A 93 18.05 9.33 -4.50
CA THR A 93 18.06 8.06 -3.74
C THR A 93 16.67 7.67 -3.22
N LEU A 94 15.81 8.63 -2.94
CA LEU A 94 14.41 8.38 -2.59
C LEU A 94 13.59 8.00 -3.82
N SER A 95 13.76 8.72 -4.93
CA SER A 95 12.93 8.54 -6.13
C SER A 95 13.22 7.24 -6.86
N ILE A 96 14.48 6.78 -6.90
CA ILE A 96 14.88 5.57 -7.64
C ILE A 96 14.14 4.31 -7.17
N PHE A 97 13.78 4.24 -5.89
CA PHE A 97 12.94 3.20 -5.33
C PHE A 97 11.57 3.12 -6.04
N SER A 98 10.92 4.27 -6.22
CA SER A 98 9.60 4.32 -6.86
C SER A 98 9.65 4.04 -8.36
N TYR A 99 10.75 4.41 -9.03
CA TYR A 99 10.97 4.01 -10.43
C TYR A 99 11.07 2.49 -10.57
N SER A 100 11.91 1.85 -9.76
CA SER A 100 12.07 0.38 -9.82
C SER A 100 10.77 -0.32 -9.41
N TYR A 101 10.08 0.18 -8.37
CA TYR A 101 8.80 -0.36 -7.95
C TYR A 101 7.77 -0.34 -9.08
N MET A 102 7.59 0.80 -9.74
CA MET A 102 6.64 0.97 -10.85
C MET A 102 6.96 0.05 -12.05
N ILE A 103 8.24 -0.12 -12.38
CA ILE A 103 8.68 -0.96 -13.51
C ILE A 103 8.46 -2.44 -13.23
N PHE A 104 8.77 -2.89 -12.01
CA PHE A 104 8.76 -4.32 -11.68
C PHE A 104 7.44 -4.83 -11.09
N GLU A 105 6.51 -3.96 -10.70
CA GLU A 105 5.20 -4.36 -10.17
C GLU A 105 4.40 -5.23 -11.17
N PRO A 106 4.27 -4.88 -12.46
CA PRO A 106 3.59 -5.74 -13.42
C PRO A 106 4.29 -7.10 -13.63
N THR A 107 5.61 -7.09 -13.66
CA THR A 107 6.42 -8.32 -13.82
C THR A 107 6.23 -9.26 -12.64
N ASN A 108 6.28 -8.73 -11.42
CA ASN A 108 6.04 -9.50 -10.19
C ASN A 108 4.62 -10.10 -10.15
N THR A 109 3.62 -9.39 -10.67
CA THR A 109 2.23 -9.88 -10.75
C THR A 109 2.11 -11.08 -11.71
N VAL A 110 2.88 -11.10 -12.80
CA VAL A 110 2.93 -12.26 -13.71
C VAL A 110 3.63 -13.44 -13.06
N LEU A 111 4.77 -13.21 -12.41
CA LEU A 111 5.54 -14.25 -11.72
C LEU A 111 4.75 -14.90 -10.57
N LEU A 112 3.96 -14.12 -9.86
CA LEU A 112 3.07 -14.59 -8.81
C LEU A 112 2.09 -15.68 -9.27
N LYS A 113 1.61 -15.60 -10.51
CA LYS A 113 0.71 -16.62 -11.09
C LYS A 113 1.44 -17.90 -11.50
N THR A 114 2.76 -17.84 -11.58
CA THR A 114 3.61 -18.98 -11.99
C THR A 114 4.10 -19.79 -10.80
N PHE A 115 4.40 -19.11 -9.70
CA PHE A 115 4.93 -19.74 -8.49
C PHE A 115 3.84 -19.97 -7.43
N ARG A 116 4.07 -20.92 -6.52
CA ARG A 116 3.21 -21.11 -5.35
C ARG A 116 3.29 -19.89 -4.43
N PRO A 117 2.17 -19.40 -3.88
CA PRO A 117 2.14 -18.18 -3.05
C PRO A 117 3.18 -18.16 -1.94
N ARG A 118 3.35 -19.26 -1.19
CA ARG A 118 4.32 -19.40 -0.10
C ARG A 118 5.76 -19.18 -0.57
N ILE A 119 6.15 -19.84 -1.67
CA ILE A 119 7.51 -19.74 -2.21
C ILE A 119 7.76 -18.34 -2.74
N TRP A 120 6.79 -17.77 -3.46
CA TRP A 120 6.92 -16.42 -4.00
C TRP A 120 7.05 -15.37 -2.90
N MET A 121 6.24 -15.46 -1.83
CA MET A 121 6.34 -14.58 -0.68
C MET A 121 7.67 -14.71 0.05
N PHE A 122 8.19 -15.95 0.21
CA PHE A 122 9.53 -16.18 0.74
C PHE A 122 10.59 -15.43 -0.06
N VAL A 123 10.59 -15.59 -1.40
CA VAL A 123 11.56 -14.94 -2.29
C VAL A 123 11.47 -13.41 -2.19
N LEU A 124 10.27 -12.83 -2.22
CA LEU A 124 10.06 -11.39 -2.13
C LEU A 124 10.57 -10.83 -0.79
N ILE A 125 10.16 -11.43 0.33
CA ILE A 125 10.51 -10.94 1.66
C ILE A 125 12.02 -11.12 1.93
N LEU A 126 12.60 -12.25 1.51
CA LEU A 126 14.02 -12.52 1.67
C LEU A 126 14.87 -11.54 0.85
N SER A 127 14.56 -11.38 -0.44
CA SER A 127 15.30 -10.48 -1.32
C SER A 127 15.23 -9.04 -0.83
N TRP A 128 14.05 -8.59 -0.41
CA TRP A 128 13.88 -7.27 0.20
C TRP A 128 14.71 -7.11 1.48
N GLY A 129 14.63 -8.06 2.43
CA GLY A 129 15.39 -8.00 3.69
C GLY A 129 16.91 -7.97 3.46
N ILE A 130 17.44 -8.76 2.52
CA ILE A 130 18.87 -8.76 2.14
C ILE A 130 19.24 -7.39 1.53
N CYS A 131 18.43 -6.86 0.62
CA CYS A 131 18.67 -5.56 0.00
C CYS A 131 18.64 -4.43 1.05
N ALA A 132 17.70 -4.45 2.01
CA ALA A 132 17.62 -3.48 3.10
C ALA A 132 18.88 -3.52 3.97
N CYS A 133 19.33 -4.71 4.39
CA CYS A 133 20.59 -4.86 5.12
C CYS A 133 21.81 -4.37 4.32
N SER A 134 21.83 -4.55 2.99
CA SER A 134 22.96 -4.14 2.14
C SER A 134 23.16 -2.62 2.11
N VAL A 135 22.12 -1.83 2.40
CA VAL A 135 22.22 -0.37 2.52
C VAL A 135 23.22 0.02 3.59
N ALA A 136 23.34 -0.73 4.68
CA ALA A 136 24.31 -0.47 5.74
C ALA A 136 25.77 -0.58 5.28
N ALA A 137 26.06 -1.30 4.21
CA ALA A 137 27.39 -1.47 3.64
C ALA A 137 27.75 -0.41 2.58
N VAL A 138 26.81 0.47 2.21
CA VAL A 138 27.01 1.47 1.17
C VAL A 138 28.02 2.53 1.60
N GLN A 139 28.89 2.93 0.65
CA GLN A 139 29.96 3.91 0.87
C GLN A 139 29.89 5.12 -0.07
N ASN A 140 29.06 5.08 -1.11
CA ASN A 140 28.99 6.12 -2.14
C ASN A 140 27.60 6.23 -2.76
N PHE A 141 27.39 7.29 -3.55
CA PHE A 141 26.11 7.55 -4.22
C PHE A 141 25.68 6.44 -5.20
N PRO A 142 26.52 5.92 -6.12
CA PRO A 142 26.11 4.82 -6.99
C PRO A 142 25.70 3.56 -6.23
N GLY A 143 26.40 3.19 -5.17
CA GLY A 143 26.05 2.05 -4.32
C GLY A 143 24.68 2.23 -3.66
N MET A 144 24.37 3.45 -3.19
CA MET A 144 23.07 3.79 -2.64
C MET A 144 21.96 3.68 -3.70
N MET A 145 22.20 4.17 -4.91
CA MET A 145 21.26 4.07 -6.03
C MET A 145 20.97 2.61 -6.36
N CYS A 146 21.99 1.75 -6.46
CA CYS A 146 21.83 0.33 -6.72
C CYS A 146 21.04 -0.38 -5.61
N ALA A 147 21.37 -0.13 -4.33
CA ALA A 147 20.67 -0.74 -3.21
C ALA A 147 19.19 -0.33 -3.17
N ARG A 148 18.89 0.95 -3.36
CA ARG A 148 17.52 1.47 -3.40
C ARG A 148 16.72 0.94 -4.60
N PHE A 149 17.35 0.82 -5.76
CA PHE A 149 16.74 0.20 -6.93
C PHE A 149 16.38 -1.26 -6.65
N ALA A 150 17.31 -2.02 -6.06
CA ALA A 150 17.11 -3.43 -5.72
C ALA A 150 15.98 -3.61 -4.67
N ILE A 151 15.89 -2.76 -3.66
CA ILE A 151 14.79 -2.78 -2.68
C ILE A 151 13.45 -2.56 -3.38
N GLY A 152 13.34 -1.50 -4.22
CA GLY A 152 12.09 -1.21 -4.93
C GLY A 152 11.66 -2.36 -5.85
N MET A 153 12.59 -3.02 -6.54
CA MET A 153 12.34 -4.20 -7.36
C MET A 153 11.81 -5.37 -6.51
N ALA A 154 12.41 -5.63 -5.36
CA ALA A 154 12.02 -6.72 -4.47
C ALA A 154 10.65 -6.48 -3.79
N GLU A 155 10.37 -5.23 -3.38
CA GLU A 155 9.11 -4.89 -2.71
C GLU A 155 7.90 -4.79 -3.65
N ALA A 156 8.10 -4.50 -4.94
CA ALA A 156 7.05 -4.21 -5.90
C ALA A 156 5.98 -5.31 -6.03
N GLY A 157 6.36 -6.57 -5.75
CA GLY A 157 5.44 -7.71 -5.83
C GLY A 157 4.65 -7.99 -4.57
N PHE A 158 5.01 -7.40 -3.42
CA PHE A 158 4.46 -7.81 -2.13
C PHE A 158 2.95 -7.53 -2.01
N TYR A 159 2.52 -6.31 -2.24
CA TYR A 159 1.12 -5.92 -2.07
C TYR A 159 0.17 -6.68 -3.03
N PRO A 160 0.45 -6.75 -4.34
CA PRO A 160 -0.34 -7.58 -5.24
C PRO A 160 -0.36 -9.06 -4.86
N ALA A 161 0.77 -9.60 -4.35
CA ALA A 161 0.87 -10.99 -3.93
C ALA A 161 -0.01 -11.29 -2.72
N VAL A 162 -0.06 -10.38 -1.75
CA VAL A 162 -0.95 -10.52 -0.58
C VAL A 162 -2.40 -10.56 -1.03
N LEU A 163 -2.83 -9.62 -1.86
CA LEU A 163 -4.22 -9.57 -2.34
C LEU A 163 -4.59 -10.83 -3.13
N TYR A 164 -3.74 -11.23 -4.08
CA TYR A 164 -3.96 -12.43 -4.87
C TYR A 164 -4.02 -13.70 -4.00
N HIS A 165 -3.15 -13.82 -2.99
CA HIS A 165 -3.19 -14.98 -2.10
C HIS A 165 -4.46 -14.97 -1.23
N MET A 166 -4.92 -13.81 -0.76
CA MET A 166 -6.16 -13.70 0.02
C MET A 166 -7.40 -14.09 -0.80
N ASP A 167 -7.42 -13.88 -2.13
CA ASP A 167 -8.52 -14.28 -3.00
C ASP A 167 -8.80 -15.79 -3.00
N PHE A 168 -7.83 -16.63 -2.64
CA PHE A 168 -8.02 -18.08 -2.47
C PHE A 168 -8.64 -18.48 -1.13
N TRP A 169 -8.82 -17.54 -0.20
CA TRP A 169 -9.26 -17.82 1.17
C TRP A 169 -10.56 -17.14 1.56
N TYR A 170 -10.91 -16.05 0.89
CA TYR A 170 -12.02 -15.18 1.27
C TYR A 170 -12.95 -14.90 0.10
N ARG A 171 -14.25 -14.72 0.42
CA ARG A 171 -15.22 -14.21 -0.55
C ARG A 171 -14.94 -12.73 -0.86
N PRO A 172 -15.28 -12.23 -2.06
CA PRO A 172 -15.10 -10.82 -2.42
C PRO A 172 -15.75 -9.84 -1.44
N THR A 173 -16.84 -10.24 -0.80
CA THR A 173 -17.58 -9.43 0.20
C THR A 173 -16.84 -9.31 1.53
N GLU A 174 -15.89 -10.19 1.82
CA GLU A 174 -15.11 -10.25 3.07
C GLU A 174 -13.75 -9.58 2.98
N MET A 175 -13.26 -9.39 1.76
CA MET A 175 -11.96 -8.78 1.49
C MET A 175 -11.85 -7.32 1.97
N PRO A 176 -12.84 -6.42 1.77
CA PRO A 176 -12.68 -5.00 2.07
C PRO A 176 -12.28 -4.72 3.52
N TRP A 177 -12.90 -5.42 4.49
CA TRP A 177 -12.55 -5.23 5.90
C TRP A 177 -11.12 -5.67 6.21
N ARG A 178 -10.71 -6.81 5.67
CA ARG A 178 -9.36 -7.37 5.91
C ARG A 178 -8.27 -6.51 5.28
N ILE A 179 -8.51 -6.02 4.08
CA ILE A 179 -7.61 -5.07 3.41
C ILE A 179 -7.52 -3.76 4.19
N ALA A 180 -8.65 -3.24 4.68
CA ALA A 180 -8.67 -2.03 5.49
C ALA A 180 -7.90 -2.22 6.80
N PHE A 181 -8.07 -3.35 7.49
CA PHE A 181 -7.32 -3.69 8.70
C PHE A 181 -5.82 -3.76 8.42
N PHE A 182 -5.42 -4.54 7.43
CA PHE A 182 -4.04 -4.70 6.99
C PHE A 182 -3.38 -3.33 6.67
N TYR A 183 -4.07 -2.48 5.90
CA TYR A 183 -3.60 -1.14 5.57
C TYR A 183 -3.48 -0.23 6.80
N SER A 184 -4.48 -0.27 7.69
CA SER A 184 -4.49 0.54 8.91
C SER A 184 -3.33 0.21 9.86
N VAL A 185 -3.01 -1.08 10.01
CA VAL A 185 -1.86 -1.54 10.79
C VAL A 185 -0.56 -0.99 10.22
N GLY A 186 -0.43 -0.95 8.89
CA GLY A 186 0.71 -0.32 8.22
C GLY A 186 0.83 1.17 8.52
N GLN A 187 -0.27 1.92 8.48
CA GLN A 187 -0.23 3.36 8.82
C GLN A 187 0.23 3.60 10.26
N LEU A 188 -0.22 2.76 11.20
CA LEU A 188 0.24 2.84 12.59
C LEU A 188 1.75 2.53 12.73
N SER A 189 2.27 1.65 11.90
CA SER A 189 3.69 1.26 11.89
C SER A 189 4.62 2.41 11.54
N SER A 190 4.17 3.37 10.74
CA SER A 190 4.94 4.58 10.44
C SER A 190 5.24 5.41 11.70
N ALA A 191 4.35 5.38 12.69
CA ALA A 191 4.62 5.99 13.99
C ALA A 191 5.69 5.22 14.78
N LEU A 192 5.68 3.89 14.72
CA LEU A 192 6.70 3.04 15.37
C LEU A 192 8.09 3.24 14.75
N SER A 193 8.16 3.48 13.44
CA SER A 193 9.43 3.73 12.74
C SER A 193 10.21 4.92 13.34
N GLY A 194 9.53 6.02 13.65
CA GLY A 194 10.19 7.16 14.31
C GLY A 194 10.72 6.83 15.72
N LEU A 195 9.99 5.98 16.50
CA LEU A 195 10.44 5.53 17.82
C LEU A 195 11.70 4.65 17.71
N LEU A 196 11.69 3.73 16.77
CA LEU A 196 12.84 2.86 16.49
C LEU A 196 14.05 3.71 16.07
N ALA A 197 13.87 4.66 15.15
CA ALA A 197 14.92 5.56 14.72
C ALA A 197 15.48 6.38 15.88
N TYR A 198 14.63 6.84 16.80
CA TYR A 198 15.07 7.52 18.03
C TYR A 198 15.90 6.60 18.91
N ALA A 199 15.42 5.38 19.21
CA ALA A 199 16.17 4.43 20.02
C ALA A 199 17.52 4.06 19.37
N ILE A 200 17.54 3.87 18.07
CA ILE A 200 18.74 3.51 17.29
C ILE A 200 19.74 4.70 17.22
N SER A 201 19.28 5.95 17.31
CA SER A 201 20.17 7.12 17.32
C SER A 201 21.19 7.09 18.45
N PHE A 202 20.89 6.42 19.58
CA PHE A 202 21.83 6.23 20.69
C PHE A 202 22.89 5.15 20.43
N MET A 203 22.75 4.37 19.35
CA MET A 203 23.74 3.36 18.97
C MET A 203 24.86 3.93 18.08
N ASP A 204 24.93 5.25 17.90
CA ASP A 204 25.94 5.91 17.08
C ASP A 204 27.35 5.63 17.65
N GLY A 205 28.24 5.13 16.78
CA GLY A 205 29.59 4.72 17.18
C GLY A 205 29.70 3.30 17.77
N LEU A 206 28.60 2.62 18.08
CA LEU A 206 28.64 1.25 18.58
C LEU A 206 29.19 0.31 17.50
N GLY A 207 30.19 -0.49 17.86
CA GLY A 207 30.87 -1.38 16.90
C GLY A 207 31.59 -0.64 15.75
N GLY A 208 31.86 0.65 15.91
CA GLY A 208 32.49 1.49 14.88
C GLY A 208 31.55 1.91 13.75
N LEU A 209 30.24 1.63 13.88
CA LEU A 209 29.25 1.97 12.87
C LEU A 209 28.43 3.20 13.27
N PRO A 210 28.14 4.11 12.33
CA PRO A 210 27.25 5.24 12.57
C PRO A 210 25.80 4.77 12.76
N GLY A 211 24.99 5.54 13.49
CA GLY A 211 23.62 5.19 13.85
C GLY A 211 22.71 4.86 12.65
N TRP A 212 22.89 5.54 11.51
CA TRP A 212 22.09 5.26 10.32
C TRP A 212 22.35 3.86 9.72
N ARG A 213 23.55 3.27 9.88
CA ARG A 213 23.83 1.89 9.44
C ARG A 213 23.12 0.87 10.31
N TRP A 214 23.07 1.13 11.62
CA TRP A 214 22.31 0.31 12.56
C TRP A 214 20.80 0.32 12.22
N LEU A 215 20.29 1.47 11.78
CA LEU A 215 18.89 1.59 11.36
C LEU A 215 18.53 0.56 10.28
N PHE A 216 19.27 0.51 9.19
CA PHE A 216 19.01 -0.42 8.09
C PHE A 216 19.30 -1.88 8.45
N LEU A 217 20.29 -2.17 9.28
CA LEU A 217 20.58 -3.53 9.74
C LEU A 217 19.47 -4.09 10.63
N LEU A 218 19.06 -3.33 11.66
CA LEU A 218 18.08 -3.80 12.64
C LEU A 218 16.67 -3.91 12.08
N GLU A 219 16.39 -3.27 10.96
CA GLU A 219 15.08 -3.33 10.33
C GLU A 219 15.03 -4.31 9.13
N GLY A 220 16.17 -4.54 8.46
CA GLY A 220 16.26 -5.58 7.44
C GLY A 220 16.32 -7.00 8.01
N LEU A 221 16.96 -7.20 9.17
CA LEU A 221 17.08 -8.54 9.80
C LEU A 221 15.71 -9.19 10.14
N PRO A 222 14.73 -8.51 10.75
CA PRO A 222 13.42 -9.09 10.97
C PRO A 222 12.72 -9.53 9.69
N ALA A 223 12.90 -8.80 8.58
CA ALA A 223 12.34 -9.22 7.29
C ALA A 223 12.94 -10.56 6.83
N ILE A 224 14.25 -10.77 6.98
CA ILE A 224 14.89 -12.05 6.67
C ILE A 224 14.32 -13.17 7.53
N ILE A 225 14.16 -12.94 8.84
CA ILE A 225 13.55 -13.93 9.75
C ILE A 225 12.12 -14.26 9.31
N LEU A 226 11.32 -13.24 9.01
CA LEU A 226 9.94 -13.40 8.56
C LEU A 226 9.84 -14.13 7.21
N ALA A 227 10.83 -14.01 6.34
CA ALA A 227 10.90 -14.80 5.11
C ALA A 227 10.92 -16.30 5.42
N PHE A 228 11.77 -16.75 6.35
CA PHE A 228 11.81 -18.16 6.75
C PHE A 228 10.52 -18.59 7.47
N VAL A 229 9.92 -17.70 8.29
CA VAL A 229 8.61 -17.97 8.89
C VAL A 229 7.54 -18.14 7.80
N ALA A 230 7.57 -17.31 6.73
CA ALA A 230 6.68 -17.47 5.58
C ALA A 230 6.86 -18.83 4.90
N LEU A 231 8.12 -19.25 4.68
CA LEU A 231 8.42 -20.51 4.01
C LEU A 231 7.87 -21.73 4.76
N TRP A 232 7.84 -21.69 6.09
CA TRP A 232 7.42 -22.83 6.90
C TRP A 232 5.97 -22.72 7.40
N GLY A 233 5.50 -21.53 7.68
CA GLY A 233 4.22 -21.27 8.32
C GLY A 233 3.09 -20.84 7.38
N LEU A 234 3.39 -20.20 6.25
CA LEU A 234 2.35 -19.70 5.36
C LEU A 234 1.72 -20.86 4.56
N PRO A 235 0.39 -21.03 4.58
CA PRO A 235 -0.28 -22.01 3.74
C PRO A 235 -0.30 -21.55 2.28
N ASP A 236 -0.22 -22.48 1.31
CA ASP A 236 -0.37 -22.12 -0.12
C ASP A 236 -1.84 -21.94 -0.49
N TYR A 237 -2.62 -23.00 -0.32
CA TYR A 237 -4.05 -23.06 -0.71
C TYR A 237 -4.86 -23.75 0.39
N PRO A 238 -6.18 -23.58 0.45
CA PRO A 238 -7.01 -24.19 1.46
C PRO A 238 -6.84 -25.71 1.58
N HIS A 239 -6.79 -26.44 0.44
CA HIS A 239 -6.63 -27.90 0.42
C HIS A 239 -5.27 -28.40 0.96
N THR A 240 -4.22 -27.59 0.90
CA THR A 240 -2.89 -27.94 1.42
C THR A 240 -2.60 -27.41 2.82
N ALA A 241 -3.53 -26.68 3.41
CA ALA A 241 -3.33 -25.98 4.68
C ALA A 241 -3.22 -26.94 5.86
N ARG A 242 -2.03 -27.04 6.46
CA ARG A 242 -1.78 -27.89 7.64
C ARG A 242 -2.51 -27.44 8.90
N MET A 243 -2.85 -26.15 8.98
CA MET A 243 -3.57 -25.55 10.11
C MET A 243 -5.04 -25.93 10.17
N LEU A 244 -5.65 -26.38 9.06
CA LEU A 244 -7.05 -26.74 8.96
C LEU A 244 -7.26 -28.24 9.06
N ASN A 245 -8.31 -28.65 9.78
CA ASN A 245 -8.81 -30.01 9.76
C ASN A 245 -9.51 -30.30 8.42
N GLU A 246 -9.68 -31.58 8.09
CA GLU A 246 -10.30 -31.99 6.84
C GLU A 246 -11.69 -31.38 6.61
N LYS A 247 -12.54 -31.37 7.64
CA LYS A 247 -13.86 -30.71 7.62
C LYS A 247 -13.78 -29.21 7.35
N GLU A 248 -12.79 -28.51 7.97
CA GLU A 248 -12.56 -27.09 7.78
C GLU A 248 -12.07 -26.77 6.37
N ARG A 249 -11.23 -27.64 5.77
CA ARG A 249 -10.77 -27.50 4.37
C ARG A 249 -11.91 -27.63 3.39
N LEU A 250 -12.69 -28.71 3.50
CA LEU A 250 -13.87 -28.94 2.64
C LEU A 250 -14.88 -27.79 2.75
N PHE A 251 -15.06 -27.27 3.96
CA PHE A 251 -15.92 -26.11 4.17
C PHE A 251 -15.46 -24.88 3.39
N ILE A 252 -14.15 -24.52 3.47
CA ILE A 252 -13.61 -23.37 2.73
C ILE A 252 -13.67 -23.60 1.22
N GLU A 253 -13.35 -24.78 0.73
CA GLU A 253 -13.39 -25.12 -0.71
C GLU A 253 -14.81 -25.01 -1.28
N ARG A 254 -15.81 -25.57 -0.60
CA ARG A 254 -17.21 -25.45 -1.02
C ARG A 254 -17.70 -24.02 -1.02
N ARG A 255 -17.34 -23.26 0.02
CA ARG A 255 -17.72 -21.87 0.19
C ARG A 255 -17.17 -20.96 -0.92
N LEU A 256 -16.02 -21.31 -1.47
CA LEU A 256 -15.32 -20.55 -2.51
C LEU A 256 -15.51 -21.11 -3.91
N ALA A 257 -16.22 -22.24 -4.09
CA ALA A 257 -16.35 -22.93 -5.37
C ALA A 257 -16.82 -22.03 -6.53
N ASP A 258 -17.71 -21.07 -6.23
CA ASP A 258 -18.26 -20.14 -7.22
C ASP A 258 -17.43 -18.85 -7.39
N THR A 259 -16.56 -18.53 -6.44
CA THR A 259 -15.86 -17.23 -6.37
C THR A 259 -14.35 -17.35 -6.44
N ALA A 260 -13.79 -18.54 -6.25
CA ALA A 260 -12.34 -18.76 -6.33
C ALA A 260 -11.81 -18.38 -7.72
N PRO A 261 -10.63 -17.76 -7.79
CA PRO A 261 -9.98 -17.50 -9.07
C PRO A 261 -9.86 -18.84 -9.81
N SER A 262 -10.68 -19.06 -10.84
CA SER A 262 -10.54 -20.24 -11.66
C SER A 262 -9.14 -20.17 -12.26
N GLY A 263 -8.31 -21.21 -12.07
CA GLY A 263 -7.01 -21.35 -12.72
C GLY A 263 -7.09 -21.46 -14.25
N LYS A 264 -8.29 -21.27 -14.82
CA LYS A 264 -8.48 -21.16 -16.26
C LYS A 264 -7.77 -19.90 -16.73
N ARG A 265 -6.71 -20.11 -17.51
CA ARG A 265 -6.02 -19.03 -18.23
C ARG A 265 -7.08 -18.16 -18.90
N HIS A 266 -7.30 -16.95 -18.38
CA HIS A 266 -8.05 -15.95 -19.10
C HIS A 266 -7.21 -15.59 -20.31
N ASN A 267 -7.68 -15.95 -21.51
CA ASN A 267 -7.02 -15.58 -22.74
C ASN A 267 -6.88 -14.05 -22.76
N TRP A 268 -5.66 -13.61 -23.00
CA TRP A 268 -5.35 -12.20 -23.19
C TRP A 268 -6.17 -11.66 -24.36
N ASP A 269 -7.11 -10.74 -24.09
CA ASP A 269 -7.92 -10.11 -25.10
C ASP A 269 -7.52 -8.66 -25.32
N TRP A 270 -6.93 -8.42 -26.48
CA TRP A 270 -6.55 -7.08 -26.92
C TRP A 270 -7.75 -6.15 -27.12
N GLY A 271 -8.94 -6.69 -27.39
CA GLY A 271 -10.19 -5.93 -27.51
C GLY A 271 -10.56 -5.26 -26.20
N THR A 272 -10.54 -6.03 -25.11
CA THR A 272 -10.78 -5.54 -23.73
C THR A 272 -9.77 -4.48 -23.32
N LEU A 273 -8.49 -4.66 -23.67
CA LEU A 273 -7.45 -3.67 -23.40
C LEU A 273 -7.71 -2.34 -24.13
N LYS A 274 -8.07 -2.42 -25.43
CA LYS A 274 -8.44 -1.21 -26.21
C LYS A 274 -9.66 -0.49 -25.61
N GLN A 275 -10.65 -1.23 -25.14
CA GLN A 275 -11.83 -0.64 -24.47
C GLN A 275 -11.45 0.07 -23.17
N LEU A 276 -10.56 -0.53 -22.36
CA LEU A 276 -10.05 0.10 -21.15
C LEU A 276 -9.40 1.47 -21.45
N PHE A 277 -8.53 1.54 -22.46
CA PHE A 277 -7.90 2.80 -22.84
C PHE A 277 -8.83 3.82 -23.53
N LYS A 278 -10.02 3.40 -23.98
CA LYS A 278 -11.06 4.32 -24.46
C LYS A 278 -11.90 4.91 -23.32
N ASP A 279 -11.87 4.29 -22.13
CA ASP A 279 -12.62 4.79 -20.96
C ASP A 279 -11.94 6.05 -20.39
N PRO A 280 -12.58 7.24 -20.46
CA PRO A 280 -12.02 8.47 -19.93
C PRO A 280 -11.79 8.43 -18.42
N THR A 281 -12.48 7.55 -17.69
CA THR A 281 -12.31 7.41 -16.24
C THR A 281 -10.93 6.87 -15.88
N VAL A 282 -10.25 6.14 -16.77
CA VAL A 282 -8.88 5.66 -16.56
C VAL A 282 -7.93 6.85 -16.41
N TYR A 283 -8.06 7.82 -17.30
CA TYR A 283 -7.20 9.00 -17.32
C TYR A 283 -7.49 9.96 -16.17
N THR A 284 -8.76 10.19 -15.87
CA THR A 284 -9.14 11.10 -14.77
C THR A 284 -8.78 10.53 -13.40
N PHE A 285 -8.93 9.22 -13.18
CA PHE A 285 -8.45 8.56 -11.97
C PHE A 285 -6.91 8.52 -11.91
N GLY A 286 -6.24 8.23 -13.03
CA GLY A 286 -4.79 8.28 -13.11
C GLY A 286 -4.24 9.66 -12.74
N LEU A 287 -4.82 10.72 -13.33
CA LEU A 287 -4.43 12.10 -13.03
C LEU A 287 -4.72 12.47 -11.56
N TYR A 288 -5.87 12.03 -11.02
CA TYR A 288 -6.17 12.20 -9.59
C TYR A 288 -5.07 11.59 -8.73
N TRP A 289 -4.70 10.32 -8.97
CA TRP A 289 -3.69 9.64 -8.15
C TRP A 289 -2.29 10.24 -8.28
N ILE A 290 -1.91 10.69 -9.48
CA ILE A 290 -0.65 11.43 -9.69
C ILE A 290 -0.67 12.73 -8.87
N ALA A 291 -1.71 13.54 -9.03
CA ALA A 291 -1.80 14.84 -8.39
C ALA A 291 -1.97 14.73 -6.87
N HIS A 292 -2.86 13.84 -6.39
CA HIS A 292 -3.04 13.55 -4.97
C HIS A 292 -1.74 13.03 -4.34
N GLY A 293 -1.07 12.08 -5.02
CA GLY A 293 0.18 11.51 -4.54
C GLY A 293 1.27 12.55 -4.37
N ILE A 294 1.51 13.39 -5.37
CA ILE A 294 2.55 14.42 -5.32
C ILE A 294 2.15 15.52 -4.33
N GLY A 295 0.95 16.08 -4.46
CA GLY A 295 0.51 17.24 -3.68
C GLY A 295 0.20 16.91 -2.23
N GLY A 296 -0.49 15.78 -1.97
CA GLY A 296 -0.93 15.40 -0.63
C GLY A 296 0.08 14.51 0.10
N PHE A 297 0.51 13.42 -0.54
CA PHE A 297 1.35 12.41 0.12
C PHE A 297 2.86 12.69 0.00
N GLY A 298 3.30 13.50 -0.97
CA GLY A 298 4.71 13.78 -1.24
C GLY A 298 5.48 14.34 -0.02
N ILE A 299 4.81 15.09 0.84
CA ILE A 299 5.39 15.64 2.07
C ILE A 299 5.86 14.55 3.05
N SER A 300 5.27 13.37 3.03
CA SER A 300 5.63 12.26 3.92
C SER A 300 7.08 11.82 3.77
N TYR A 301 7.67 11.99 2.58
CA TYR A 301 9.08 11.67 2.33
C TYR A 301 10.06 12.62 3.03
N ALA A 302 9.62 13.83 3.36
CA ALA A 302 10.45 14.84 4.03
C ALA A 302 9.89 15.22 5.42
N LEU A 303 8.85 14.55 5.89
CA LEU A 303 8.11 14.92 7.10
C LEU A 303 9.02 15.13 8.34
N PRO A 304 9.93 14.20 8.71
CA PRO A 304 10.82 14.41 9.83
C PRO A 304 11.74 15.64 9.65
N THR A 305 12.23 15.86 8.43
CA THR A 305 13.09 17.00 8.09
C THR A 305 12.32 18.32 8.18
N VAL A 306 11.08 18.36 7.69
CA VAL A 306 10.23 19.56 7.78
C VAL A 306 9.90 19.90 9.23
N ILE A 307 9.57 18.90 10.06
CA ILE A 307 9.31 19.08 11.50
C ILE A 307 10.55 19.60 12.21
N TYR A 308 11.71 19.04 11.93
CA TYR A 308 12.99 19.50 12.49
C TYR A 308 13.25 20.98 12.15
N GLN A 309 13.05 21.38 10.89
CA GLN A 309 13.30 22.75 10.44
C GLN A 309 12.23 23.77 10.91
N LEU A 310 11.07 23.32 11.39
CA LEU A 310 10.11 24.18 12.09
C LEU A 310 10.62 24.66 13.46
N GLY A 311 11.76 24.15 13.94
CA GLY A 311 12.47 24.65 15.12
C GLY A 311 11.91 24.16 16.46
N PHE A 312 11.10 23.09 16.48
CA PHE A 312 10.48 22.64 17.73
C PHE A 312 11.45 21.93 18.67
N THR A 313 12.52 21.28 18.16
CA THR A 313 13.50 20.53 19.00
C THR A 313 14.69 20.02 18.19
N GLY A 314 15.73 19.46 18.90
CA GLY A 314 16.82 18.71 18.27
C GLY A 314 16.36 17.45 17.50
N THR A 315 17.27 16.85 16.71
CA THR A 315 16.98 15.74 15.79
C THR A 315 16.27 14.57 16.43
N ALA A 316 16.71 14.15 17.63
CA ALA A 316 16.10 13.05 18.39
C ALA A 316 14.64 13.33 18.75
N ASN A 317 14.35 14.53 19.21
CA ASN A 317 12.99 14.93 19.58
C ASN A 317 12.07 15.12 18.36
N SER A 318 12.59 15.48 17.19
CA SER A 318 11.80 15.55 15.95
C SER A 318 11.29 14.17 15.52
N GLN A 319 12.08 13.11 15.77
CA GLN A 319 11.64 11.73 15.55
C GLN A 319 10.57 11.30 16.54
N LEU A 320 10.72 11.69 17.83
CA LEU A 320 9.71 11.46 18.87
C LEU A 320 8.40 12.22 18.61
N MET A 321 8.44 13.37 17.99
CA MET A 321 7.23 14.14 17.65
C MET A 321 6.33 13.41 16.68
N ASN A 322 6.83 12.43 15.95
CA ASN A 322 6.01 11.53 15.15
C ASN A 322 5.20 10.53 16.00
N ILE A 323 5.43 10.41 17.32
CA ILE A 323 4.92 9.31 18.15
C ILE A 323 4.20 9.75 19.43
N LEU A 324 4.64 10.81 20.12
CA LEU A 324 4.30 11.00 21.54
C LEU A 324 2.86 11.50 21.78
N LEU A 325 2.07 10.61 22.38
CA LEU A 325 0.74 10.82 22.96
C LEU A 325 0.76 11.60 24.31
N THR A 326 1.93 11.95 24.83
CA THR A 326 2.07 12.42 26.23
C THR A 326 1.80 13.90 26.46
N SER A 327 1.54 14.68 25.41
CA SER A 327 1.13 16.09 25.56
C SER A 327 0.04 16.44 24.53
N PRO A 328 -1.04 17.12 24.92
CA PRO A 328 -2.13 17.50 24.02
C PRO A 328 -1.71 18.33 22.81
N SER A 329 -0.55 18.97 22.89
CA SER A 329 0.04 19.80 21.82
C SER A 329 0.93 19.04 20.83
N LYS A 330 1.14 17.72 21.00
CA LYS A 330 2.15 16.93 20.27
C LYS A 330 1.57 15.64 19.69
N GLN A 331 0.37 15.67 19.09
CA GLN A 331 -0.25 14.48 18.49
C GLN A 331 0.50 14.05 17.23
N PRO A 332 0.86 12.74 17.10
CA PRO A 332 1.62 12.26 15.96
C PRO A 332 0.76 12.22 14.69
N PRO A 333 1.28 12.67 13.54
CA PRO A 333 0.54 12.70 12.28
C PRO A 333 -0.05 11.33 11.87
N TYR A 334 0.68 10.25 12.09
CA TYR A 334 0.26 8.91 11.69
C TYR A 334 -0.82 8.30 12.59
N VAL A 335 -0.82 8.62 13.89
CA VAL A 335 -1.93 8.23 14.80
C VAL A 335 -3.20 8.97 14.42
N CYS A 336 -3.10 10.25 14.13
CA CYS A 336 -4.23 11.03 13.62
C CYS A 336 -4.72 10.48 12.28
N CYS A 337 -3.81 10.08 11.38
CA CYS A 337 -4.15 9.43 10.12
C CYS A 337 -4.93 8.12 10.37
N PHE A 338 -4.49 7.28 11.29
CA PHE A 338 -5.18 6.04 11.67
C PHE A 338 -6.60 6.32 12.18
N LEU A 339 -6.76 7.26 13.10
CA LEU A 339 -8.06 7.64 13.65
C LEU A 339 -8.99 8.20 12.56
N PHE A 340 -8.48 9.09 11.74
CA PHE A 340 -9.23 9.72 10.65
C PHE A 340 -9.70 8.70 9.60
N LEU A 341 -8.80 7.79 9.20
CA LEU A 341 -9.07 6.70 8.27
C LEU A 341 -10.20 5.79 8.77
N ASN A 342 -10.11 5.35 10.03
CA ASN A 342 -11.11 4.45 10.61
C ASN A 342 -12.46 5.17 10.80
N THR A 343 -12.45 6.46 11.16
CA THR A 343 -13.66 7.27 11.28
C THR A 343 -14.33 7.44 9.91
N ALA A 344 -13.58 7.83 8.88
CA ALA A 344 -14.08 7.96 7.52
C ALA A 344 -14.64 6.63 6.98
N GLY A 345 -13.89 5.53 7.17
CA GLY A 345 -14.32 4.18 6.78
C GLY A 345 -15.62 3.75 7.48
N ASN A 346 -15.75 4.02 8.78
CA ASN A 346 -16.97 3.70 9.54
C ASN A 346 -18.18 4.53 9.09
N LEU A 347 -18.00 5.83 8.83
CA LEU A 347 -19.06 6.70 8.32
C LEU A 347 -19.56 6.25 6.94
N ILE A 348 -18.65 5.81 6.06
CA ILE A 348 -19.00 5.25 4.75
C ILE A 348 -19.71 3.91 4.91
N HIS A 349 -19.20 3.00 5.76
CA HIS A 349 -19.79 1.70 6.00
C HIS A 349 -21.22 1.82 6.55
N ARG A 350 -21.45 2.75 7.47
CA ARG A 350 -22.80 3.06 8.00
C ARG A 350 -23.68 3.86 7.03
N LYS A 351 -23.21 4.14 5.80
CA LYS A 351 -23.93 4.89 4.75
C LYS A 351 -24.32 6.33 5.15
N TYR A 352 -23.67 6.91 6.17
CA TYR A 352 -23.88 8.32 6.53
C TYR A 352 -23.30 9.26 5.47
N ILE A 353 -22.16 8.89 4.85
CA ILE A 353 -21.48 9.71 3.85
C ILE A 353 -21.18 8.83 2.62
N ARG A 354 -21.35 9.38 1.43
CA ARG A 354 -20.95 8.71 0.18
C ARG A 354 -19.43 8.76 0.01
N PRO A 355 -18.77 7.72 -0.56
CA PRO A 355 -17.32 7.72 -0.78
C PRO A 355 -16.82 8.95 -1.55
N TRP A 356 -17.53 9.37 -2.59
CA TRP A 356 -17.20 10.54 -3.40
C TRP A 356 -17.23 11.85 -2.61
N THR A 357 -18.25 12.07 -1.79
CA THR A 357 -18.34 13.27 -0.95
C THR A 357 -17.25 13.29 0.11
N CYS A 358 -16.90 12.13 0.68
CA CYS A 358 -15.81 11.99 1.61
C CYS A 358 -14.46 12.32 0.94
N ALA A 359 -14.21 11.79 -0.27
CA ALA A 359 -12.99 12.07 -1.01
C ALA A 359 -12.82 13.55 -1.34
N VAL A 360 -13.89 14.23 -1.80
CA VAL A 360 -13.88 15.67 -2.07
C VAL A 360 -13.64 16.48 -0.79
N ALA A 361 -14.23 16.07 0.35
CA ALA A 361 -13.99 16.71 1.64
C ALA A 361 -12.53 16.58 2.09
N ILE A 362 -11.94 15.39 1.91
CA ILE A 362 -10.51 15.13 2.20
C ILE A 362 -9.62 16.06 1.37
N GLU A 363 -9.84 16.13 0.05
CA GLU A 363 -9.05 17.00 -0.83
C GLU A 363 -9.22 18.48 -0.47
N SER A 364 -10.45 18.92 -0.23
CA SER A 364 -10.72 20.31 0.16
C SER A 364 -10.03 20.68 1.47
N THR A 365 -10.07 19.80 2.47
CA THR A 365 -9.39 19.99 3.76
C THR A 365 -7.87 20.07 3.56
N THR A 366 -7.30 19.19 2.72
CA THR A 366 -5.88 19.21 2.38
C THR A 366 -5.48 20.53 1.73
N ILE A 367 -6.27 21.04 0.78
CA ILE A 367 -6.05 22.35 0.14
C ILE A 367 -6.04 23.47 1.17
N VAL A 368 -7.03 23.51 2.09
CA VAL A 368 -7.09 24.52 3.17
C VAL A 368 -5.84 24.44 4.05
N CYS A 369 -5.38 23.23 4.41
CA CYS A 369 -4.15 23.07 5.17
C CYS A 369 -2.93 23.63 4.42
N TYR A 370 -2.81 23.40 3.12
CA TYR A 370 -1.71 23.94 2.31
C TYR A 370 -1.80 25.46 2.16
N ILE A 371 -2.98 26.06 2.07
CA ILE A 371 -3.16 27.52 2.14
C ILE A 371 -2.62 28.05 3.47
N ILE A 372 -2.93 27.41 4.59
CA ILE A 372 -2.41 27.78 5.91
C ILE A 372 -0.87 27.66 5.95
N LEU A 373 -0.29 26.58 5.39
CA LEU A 373 1.16 26.38 5.33
C LEU A 373 1.87 27.46 4.53
N VAL A 374 1.22 28.01 3.49
CA VAL A 374 1.75 29.09 2.64
C VAL A 374 1.62 30.45 3.34
N THR A 375 0.47 30.76 3.97
CA THR A 375 0.11 32.12 4.43
C THR A 375 0.52 32.39 5.87
N VAL A 376 0.47 31.38 6.75
CA VAL A 376 0.72 31.56 8.19
C VAL A 376 2.19 31.36 8.51
N HIS A 377 2.76 32.22 9.40
CA HIS A 377 4.17 32.15 9.81
C HIS A 377 4.37 31.43 11.15
N ASN A 378 3.29 31.29 11.95
CA ASN A 378 3.37 30.64 13.26
C ASN A 378 3.69 29.15 13.12
N PRO A 379 4.82 28.65 13.70
CA PRO A 379 5.25 27.27 13.55
C PRO A 379 4.26 26.25 14.14
N VAL A 380 3.56 26.60 15.24
CA VAL A 380 2.56 25.72 15.87
C VAL A 380 1.38 25.49 14.94
N VAL A 381 0.87 26.56 14.32
CA VAL A 381 -0.24 26.47 13.37
C VAL A 381 0.17 25.67 12.13
N LYS A 382 1.39 25.87 11.63
CA LYS A 382 1.95 25.08 10.53
C LYS A 382 2.02 23.60 10.89
N TYR A 383 2.47 23.27 12.10
CA TYR A 383 2.55 21.90 12.56
C TYR A 383 1.18 21.22 12.62
N ILE A 384 0.16 21.90 13.15
CA ILE A 384 -1.21 21.39 13.19
C ILE A 384 -1.75 21.19 11.76
N ALA A 385 -1.58 22.17 10.88
CA ALA A 385 -1.98 22.05 9.48
C ALA A 385 -1.28 20.88 8.76
N LEU A 386 0.00 20.64 9.08
CA LEU A 386 0.78 19.52 8.56
C LEU A 386 0.20 18.17 9.00
N ILE A 387 -0.13 18.03 10.30
CA ILE A 387 -0.74 16.81 10.83
C ILE A 387 -2.06 16.52 10.11
N VAL A 388 -2.92 17.52 9.97
CA VAL A 388 -4.21 17.34 9.30
C VAL A 388 -4.02 17.00 7.82
N ALA A 389 -3.11 17.68 7.12
CA ALA A 389 -2.84 17.43 5.70
C ALA A 389 -2.35 15.99 5.46
N VAL A 390 -1.39 15.50 6.26
CA VAL A 390 -0.87 14.12 6.15
C VAL A 390 -1.94 13.10 6.49
N SER A 391 -2.79 13.38 7.51
CA SER A 391 -3.89 12.49 7.90
C SER A 391 -4.95 12.40 6.80
N CYS A 392 -5.31 13.50 6.18
CA CYS A 392 -6.23 13.53 5.05
C CYS A 392 -5.64 12.79 3.85
N ALA A 393 -4.41 13.09 3.47
CA ALA A 393 -3.76 12.45 2.32
C ALA A 393 -3.66 10.92 2.48
N GLY A 394 -3.25 10.42 3.66
CA GLY A 394 -3.18 9.00 3.92
C GLY A 394 -4.53 8.28 3.92
N SER A 395 -5.63 9.01 4.15
CA SER A 395 -6.98 8.43 4.23
C SER A 395 -7.70 8.35 2.88
N ALA A 396 -7.22 9.03 1.85
CA ALA A 396 -7.88 9.05 0.53
C ALA A 396 -7.89 7.67 -0.15
N TYR A 397 -6.83 6.87 0.03
CA TYR A 397 -6.68 5.57 -0.62
C TYR A 397 -7.84 4.60 -0.31
N PRO A 398 -8.13 4.23 0.94
CA PRO A 398 -9.21 3.28 1.23
C PRO A 398 -10.62 3.85 1.01
N VAL A 399 -10.77 5.18 0.95
CA VAL A 399 -12.05 5.85 0.72
C VAL A 399 -12.49 5.72 -0.74
N ILE A 400 -11.60 6.00 -1.68
CA ILE A 400 -11.97 6.10 -3.11
C ILE A 400 -11.59 4.85 -3.93
N TRP A 401 -10.69 4.01 -3.43
CA TRP A 401 -10.24 2.82 -4.12
C TRP A 401 -11.36 1.82 -4.44
N PRO A 402 -12.31 1.51 -3.53
CA PRO A 402 -13.44 0.65 -3.85
C PRO A 402 -14.29 1.17 -5.01
N GLU A 403 -14.47 2.49 -5.13
CA GLU A 403 -15.19 3.10 -6.24
C GLU A 403 -14.47 2.92 -7.58
N ARG A 404 -13.13 2.93 -7.55
CA ARG A 404 -12.33 2.61 -8.74
C ARG A 404 -12.52 1.17 -9.18
N ILE A 405 -12.49 0.22 -8.25
CA ILE A 405 -12.72 -1.20 -8.55
C ILE A 405 -14.12 -1.39 -9.15
N ARG A 406 -15.14 -0.80 -8.53
CA ARG A 406 -16.53 -0.83 -9.02
C ARG A 406 -16.67 -0.25 -10.43
N ALA A 407 -15.92 0.80 -10.75
CA ALA A 407 -15.97 1.44 -12.05
C ALA A 407 -15.37 0.60 -13.19
N LEU A 408 -14.51 -0.38 -12.86
CA LEU A 408 -13.78 -1.24 -13.79
C LEU A 408 -14.44 -2.61 -13.99
N GLU A 409 -15.76 -2.71 -14.04
CA GLU A 409 -16.47 -3.96 -14.22
C GLU A 409 -15.89 -4.83 -15.36
N GLY A 410 -15.54 -6.10 -15.04
CA GLY A 410 -14.93 -7.05 -15.96
C GLY A 410 -13.57 -7.55 -15.47
N THR A 411 -13.35 -8.88 -15.50
CA THR A 411 -12.22 -9.51 -14.80
C THR A 411 -10.82 -9.12 -15.32
N VAL A 412 -10.63 -9.01 -16.64
CA VAL A 412 -9.31 -8.69 -17.22
C VAL A 412 -9.06 -7.18 -17.18
N ALA A 413 -10.05 -6.37 -17.55
CA ALA A 413 -9.96 -4.92 -17.52
C ALA A 413 -9.76 -4.38 -16.09
N ALA A 414 -10.39 -5.00 -15.09
CA ALA A 414 -10.23 -4.62 -13.70
C ALA A 414 -8.78 -4.78 -13.22
N GLY A 415 -8.15 -5.93 -13.46
CA GLY A 415 -6.77 -6.18 -13.02
C GLY A 415 -5.78 -5.19 -13.63
N ILE A 416 -5.86 -4.95 -14.94
CA ILE A 416 -4.96 -4.01 -15.64
C ILE A 416 -5.26 -2.57 -15.21
N GLY A 417 -6.52 -2.19 -15.11
CA GLY A 417 -6.93 -0.84 -14.71
C GLY A 417 -6.54 -0.50 -13.28
N ILE A 418 -6.60 -1.47 -12.36
CA ILE A 418 -6.12 -1.34 -10.97
C ILE A 418 -4.60 -1.17 -10.97
N GLY A 419 -3.86 -2.03 -11.68
CA GLY A 419 -2.40 -1.94 -11.79
C GLY A 419 -1.94 -0.61 -12.38
N LEU A 420 -2.58 -0.12 -13.44
CA LEU A 420 -2.28 1.18 -14.03
C LEU A 420 -2.55 2.33 -13.06
N THR A 421 -3.65 2.27 -12.31
CA THR A 421 -3.99 3.28 -11.31
C THR A 421 -2.97 3.27 -10.16
N ASN A 422 -2.51 2.09 -9.72
CA ASN A 422 -1.49 1.97 -8.69
C ASN A 422 -0.12 2.49 -9.16
N ALA A 423 0.25 2.22 -10.42
CA ALA A 423 1.45 2.79 -11.03
C ALA A 423 1.40 4.33 -11.05
N CYS A 424 0.22 4.92 -11.31
CA CYS A 424 0.03 6.38 -11.20
C CYS A 424 0.26 6.90 -9.78
N ALA A 425 -0.10 6.15 -8.75
CA ALA A 425 0.15 6.55 -7.35
C ALA A 425 1.65 6.60 -7.00
N GLN A 426 2.52 5.82 -7.68
CA GLN A 426 3.97 5.81 -7.45
C GLN A 426 4.66 7.12 -7.84
N TRP A 427 4.02 7.98 -8.63
CA TRP A 427 4.53 9.31 -8.94
C TRP A 427 4.77 10.18 -7.72
N SER A 428 4.09 9.89 -6.60
CA SER A 428 4.35 10.52 -5.31
C SER A 428 5.80 10.33 -4.85
N GLY A 429 6.31 9.12 -4.97
CA GLY A 429 7.69 8.79 -4.59
C GLY A 429 8.73 9.22 -5.63
N ILE A 430 8.31 9.43 -6.88
CA ILE A 430 9.19 9.93 -7.95
C ILE A 430 9.40 11.44 -7.81
N VAL A 431 8.34 12.21 -7.70
CA VAL A 431 8.34 13.68 -7.75
C VAL A 431 8.41 14.30 -6.35
N GLY A 432 7.76 13.68 -5.34
CA GLY A 432 7.68 14.20 -3.97
C GLY A 432 9.04 14.57 -3.37
N PRO A 433 10.06 13.69 -3.39
CA PRO A 433 11.39 14.02 -2.86
C PRO A 433 12.06 15.22 -3.50
N HIS A 434 11.80 15.48 -4.78
CA HIS A 434 12.35 16.65 -5.48
C HIS A 434 11.60 17.93 -5.11
N VAL A 435 10.29 17.86 -4.95
CA VAL A 435 9.46 19.01 -4.51
C VAL A 435 9.85 19.41 -3.07
N TYR A 436 10.12 18.43 -2.19
CA TYR A 436 10.54 18.68 -0.81
C TYR A 436 12.07 18.57 -0.60
N SER A 437 12.84 18.87 -1.63
CA SER A 437 14.31 18.93 -1.50
C SER A 437 14.70 19.99 -0.47
N THR A 438 15.76 19.71 0.30
CA THR A 438 16.32 20.63 1.30
C THR A 438 16.83 21.94 0.71
N VAL A 439 17.00 22.04 -0.61
CA VAL A 439 17.27 23.28 -1.34
C VAL A 439 16.17 24.34 -1.11
N PHE A 440 14.93 23.92 -0.88
CA PHE A 440 13.79 24.80 -0.61
C PHE A 440 13.58 25.08 0.88
N GLY A 441 14.41 24.47 1.75
CA GLY A 441 14.40 24.73 3.19
C GLY A 441 14.97 26.12 3.55
N PRO A 442 14.80 26.56 4.80
CA PRO A 442 14.06 25.89 5.88
C PRO A 442 12.55 26.10 5.82
N THR A 443 12.05 27.06 5.03
CA THR A 443 10.62 27.45 5.04
C THR A 443 9.73 26.59 4.16
N TYR A 444 10.26 25.89 3.16
CA TYR A 444 9.54 25.10 2.15
C TYR A 444 8.37 25.82 1.47
N HIS A 445 8.38 27.16 1.48
CA HIS A 445 7.27 27.95 0.92
C HIS A 445 6.99 27.60 -0.55
N ARG A 446 8.05 27.47 -1.37
CA ARG A 446 7.91 27.08 -2.79
C ARG A 446 7.31 25.68 -2.92
N SER A 447 7.71 24.75 -2.09
CA SER A 447 7.19 23.37 -2.07
C SER A 447 5.69 23.35 -1.77
N TYR A 448 5.25 24.12 -0.77
CA TYR A 448 3.82 24.23 -0.42
C TYR A 448 3.00 24.86 -1.54
N VAL A 449 3.51 25.90 -2.23
CA VAL A 449 2.83 26.52 -3.36
C VAL A 449 2.69 25.55 -4.54
N ILE A 450 3.77 24.82 -4.88
CA ILE A 450 3.74 23.81 -5.94
C ILE A 450 2.70 22.72 -5.62
N CYS A 451 2.71 22.18 -4.39
CA CYS A 451 1.75 21.17 -3.96
C CYS A 451 0.30 21.72 -3.97
N LEU A 452 0.09 22.96 -3.55
CA LEU A 452 -1.23 23.60 -3.60
C LEU A 452 -1.78 23.65 -5.03
N CYS A 453 -0.96 24.06 -6.01
CA CYS A 453 -1.37 24.07 -7.42
C CYS A 453 -1.71 22.65 -7.92
N ILE A 454 -0.91 21.65 -7.53
CA ILE A 454 -1.14 20.24 -7.90
C ILE A 454 -2.42 19.70 -7.25
N LEU A 455 -2.70 20.04 -5.99
CA LEU A 455 -3.93 19.64 -5.29
C LEU A 455 -5.21 20.25 -5.92
N ILE A 456 -5.11 21.42 -6.53
CA ILE A 456 -6.23 21.98 -7.32
C ILE A 456 -6.51 21.08 -8.53
N VAL A 457 -5.47 20.55 -9.19
CA VAL A 457 -5.65 19.59 -10.28
C VAL A 457 -6.25 18.27 -9.74
N SER A 458 -5.84 17.84 -8.55
CA SER A 458 -6.39 16.64 -7.90
C SER A 458 -7.91 16.77 -7.68
N ILE A 459 -8.37 17.86 -7.07
CA ILE A 459 -9.80 18.03 -6.79
C ILE A 459 -10.63 18.15 -8.07
N LEU A 460 -10.12 18.81 -9.11
CA LEU A 460 -10.78 18.88 -10.42
C LEU A 460 -10.88 17.50 -11.07
N SER A 461 -9.84 16.69 -10.95
CA SER A 461 -9.79 15.33 -11.52
C SER A 461 -10.76 14.38 -10.81
N ILE A 462 -10.86 14.45 -9.48
CA ILE A 462 -11.81 13.60 -8.73
C ILE A 462 -13.27 14.01 -9.00
N LEU A 463 -13.56 15.30 -9.09
CA LEU A 463 -14.89 15.79 -9.46
C LEU A 463 -15.29 15.37 -10.89
N THR A 464 -14.35 15.44 -11.83
CA THR A 464 -14.56 14.97 -13.20
C THR A 464 -14.83 13.47 -13.23
N SER A 465 -14.05 12.68 -12.49
CA SER A 465 -14.24 11.23 -12.37
C SER A 465 -15.61 10.88 -11.79
N TRP A 466 -16.02 11.58 -10.74
CA TRP A 466 -17.34 11.42 -10.13
C TRP A 466 -18.45 11.73 -11.12
N PHE A 467 -18.35 12.85 -11.84
CA PHE A 467 -19.33 13.23 -12.85
C PHE A 467 -19.46 12.19 -13.97
N LEU A 468 -18.35 11.71 -14.52
CA LEU A 468 -18.34 10.71 -15.60
C LEU A 468 -18.95 9.38 -15.15
N ILE A 469 -18.60 8.91 -13.95
CA ILE A 469 -19.14 7.65 -13.40
C ILE A 469 -20.62 7.81 -13.09
N ALA A 470 -21.05 8.91 -12.44
CA ALA A 470 -22.45 9.14 -12.14
C ALA A 470 -23.31 9.25 -13.43
N ARG A 471 -22.77 9.87 -14.49
CA ARG A 471 -23.45 9.91 -15.80
C ARG A 471 -23.60 8.49 -16.39
N ARG A 472 -22.56 7.66 -16.34
CA ARG A 472 -22.57 6.28 -16.82
C ARG A 472 -23.56 5.42 -16.03
N ASP A 473 -23.58 5.54 -14.71
CA ASP A 473 -24.48 4.80 -13.84
C ASP A 473 -25.96 5.16 -14.11
N ARG A 474 -26.25 6.45 -14.36
CA ARG A 474 -27.60 6.91 -14.77
C ARG A 474 -28.01 6.32 -16.13
N GLN A 475 -27.09 6.30 -17.11
CA GLN A 475 -27.37 5.73 -18.43
C GLN A 475 -27.64 4.22 -18.34
N ARG A 476 -26.87 3.48 -17.54
CA ARG A 476 -27.10 2.05 -17.31
C ARG A 476 -28.42 1.77 -16.60
N ALA A 477 -28.77 2.58 -15.60
CA ALA A 477 -30.06 2.45 -14.91
C ALA A 477 -31.25 2.70 -15.86
N ALA A 478 -31.14 3.68 -16.75
CA ALA A 478 -32.17 3.96 -17.75
C ALA A 478 -32.32 2.80 -18.76
N LEU A 479 -31.19 2.18 -19.20
CA LEU A 479 -31.25 1.03 -20.10
C LEU A 479 -31.91 -0.19 -19.44
N ARG A 480 -31.57 -0.49 -18.18
CA ARG A 480 -32.18 -1.58 -17.42
C ARG A 480 -33.68 -1.36 -17.24
N ALA A 481 -34.11 -0.14 -16.92
CA ALA A 481 -35.53 0.18 -16.80
C ALA A 481 -36.32 -0.03 -18.13
N ILE A 482 -35.65 0.25 -19.28
CA ILE A 482 -36.22 -0.03 -20.60
C ILE A 482 -36.31 -1.55 -20.85
N GLU A 483 -35.23 -2.30 -20.54
CA GLU A 483 -35.21 -3.76 -20.69
C GLU A 483 -36.30 -4.44 -19.83
N GLU A 484 -36.45 -4.01 -18.56
CA GLU A 484 -37.51 -4.51 -17.67
C GLU A 484 -38.92 -4.17 -18.19
N SER A 485 -39.09 -3.05 -18.87
CA SER A 485 -40.37 -2.66 -19.44
C SER A 485 -40.74 -3.41 -20.74
N VAL A 486 -39.74 -4.00 -21.42
CA VAL A 486 -39.92 -4.71 -22.70
C VAL A 486 -40.11 -6.21 -22.49
N VAL A 487 -39.69 -6.77 -21.33
CA VAL A 487 -39.99 -8.19 -21.00
C VAL A 487 -41.43 -8.29 -20.56
N PRO A 488 -42.35 -8.92 -21.38
CA PRO A 488 -43.71 -9.12 -20.94
C PRO A 488 -43.71 -10.08 -19.76
N HIS A 489 -44.41 -9.71 -18.67
CA HIS A 489 -44.74 -10.64 -17.60
C HIS A 489 -45.56 -11.80 -18.24
N GLY A 490 -44.85 -12.83 -18.66
CA GLY A 490 -45.51 -14.08 -19.06
C GLY A 490 -46.15 -14.67 -17.81
N ASN A 491 -47.49 -14.66 -17.84
CA ASN A 491 -48.34 -15.38 -16.92
C ASN A 491 -48.09 -16.91 -16.98
#